data_ddec71b5ae31d4439a4c63acff4bd451
#
_entry.id   ddec71b5ae31d4439a4c63acff4bd451
#
_cell.length_a   1.000
_cell.length_b   1.000
_cell.length_c   1.000
_cell.angle_alpha   90.00
_cell.angle_beta   90.00
_cell.angle_gamma   90.00
#
_symmetry.space_group_name_H-M   'P 1'
#
loop_
_entity.id
_entity.type
_entity.pdbx_description
1 polymer ?
#
loop_
_entity_poly.entity_id
_entity_poly.type
_entity_poly.pdbx_seq_one_letter_code
_entity_poly.pdbx_strand_id
1 'polypeptide(L)'
;MCQGWALSLHRGKPQCWDSAVLADDRDISYPKGLQLQPMPEFSSRRRFLKKTAFAGGGALLGAVGLNQISPRIWHEPLVFEPNNSYWARSQPPQNPPLANDIAVDVAVLGGGFTGLSAAYYIRSISPHKRVVVLEAKGCGNGASGRNGAMVLTMTADRYMHFSSAPAIDKQIYDLTVDNIRALSKLSAATGIDCEFETNGTLQVLVTSEDVRTAKSYVQQARSLGMPVEFWEKPRLVSAIGTEVYEAGFFDPNGGHVHPMKLVHVFKVAATNAGAEIYENTTVAGIEEGRELLLHTTGGNTIKAKALVLATNAFTPRMGFFRNSILAVHEYVAVTPPFTDQQLAEIGWRQRISFNDSRTEVFYLGLRQDNRIHIGGGSPGYFFNGEAGNAADAASHFAQLQRELVRIYPRMSGVEFELGWDGVVDWSLDASPSVGYTGRNKNIFYGLGYSGHGVNLTSVFGRIIADLDAGRDERWKQYPFLNASLDYVPNEPFRWMAAQSGLAWYRLTEP
;
A
#
# COMPACT_ATOMS: atom_id res chain seq x y z
N MET A 1 42.06 20.87 42.66
CA MET A 1 43.03 20.36 41.68
C MET A 1 42.22 19.64 40.63
N CYS A 2 42.03 20.32 39.51
CA CYS A 2 41.29 19.81 38.36
C CYS A 2 42.24 19.06 37.46
N GLN A 3 41.86 17.86 36.98
CA GLN A 3 42.40 17.31 35.75
C GLN A 3 41.27 16.82 34.88
N GLY A 4 41.16 17.45 33.72
CA GLY A 4 40.17 17.17 32.69
C GLY A 4 40.57 15.97 31.83
N TRP A 5 39.56 15.34 31.31
CA TRP A 5 39.66 14.36 30.21
C TRP A 5 38.98 14.94 28.98
N ALA A 6 39.77 15.29 27.99
CA ALA A 6 39.31 15.65 26.64
C ALA A 6 39.06 14.36 25.86
N LEU A 7 37.78 14.11 25.46
CA LEU A 7 37.44 13.07 24.50
C LEU A 7 37.54 13.64 23.09
N SER A 8 38.46 13.13 22.31
CA SER A 8 38.65 13.45 20.90
C SER A 8 37.52 12.80 20.09
N LEU A 9 36.72 13.63 19.44
CA LEU A 9 35.73 13.19 18.44
C LEU A 9 36.48 12.80 17.15
N HIS A 10 36.63 11.51 16.90
CA HIS A 10 36.98 11.00 15.58
C HIS A 10 35.77 11.11 14.68
N ARG A 11 35.81 12.02 13.71
CA ARG A 11 34.90 12.07 12.57
C ARG A 11 35.17 10.86 11.68
N GLY A 12 34.38 9.80 11.85
CA GLY A 12 34.31 8.72 10.89
C GLY A 12 33.56 9.21 9.63
N LYS A 13 34.18 9.07 8.47
CA LYS A 13 33.55 9.27 7.17
C LYS A 13 32.39 8.30 7.02
N PRO A 14 31.27 8.68 6.40
CA PRO A 14 30.19 7.74 6.11
C PRO A 14 30.74 6.66 5.17
N GLN A 15 30.66 5.41 5.60
CA GLN A 15 30.95 4.26 4.74
C GLN A 15 29.85 4.21 3.64
N CYS A 16 30.31 4.37 2.41
CA CYS A 16 29.50 4.03 1.24
C CYS A 16 29.11 2.56 1.36
N TRP A 17 27.82 2.30 1.31
CA TRP A 17 27.30 0.94 1.24
C TRP A 17 27.74 0.32 -0.07
N ASP A 18 28.53 -0.74 0.01
CA ASP A 18 28.94 -1.53 -1.13
C ASP A 18 27.69 -2.01 -1.88
N SER A 19 27.69 -1.81 -3.19
CA SER A 19 26.73 -2.31 -4.16
C SER A 19 26.68 -3.84 -4.25
N ALA A 20 27.40 -4.55 -3.40
CA ALA A 20 27.57 -6.01 -3.39
C ALA A 20 26.35 -6.82 -2.90
N VAL A 21 25.31 -6.20 -2.38
CA VAL A 21 24.07 -6.92 -1.97
C VAL A 21 23.12 -7.16 -3.16
N LEU A 22 23.46 -6.68 -4.35
CA LEU A 22 22.61 -6.75 -5.55
C LEU A 22 23.13 -7.70 -6.66
N ALA A 23 24.19 -8.44 -6.42
CA ALA A 23 24.77 -9.35 -7.40
C ALA A 23 24.88 -10.77 -6.85
N ASP A 24 23.89 -11.59 -7.08
CA ASP A 24 24.03 -13.04 -7.17
C ASP A 24 23.18 -13.52 -8.33
N ASP A 25 23.70 -13.35 -9.54
CA ASP A 25 23.22 -13.96 -10.76
C ASP A 25 23.61 -15.45 -10.71
N ARG A 26 22.70 -16.29 -10.25
CA ARG A 26 22.80 -17.74 -10.51
C ARG A 26 21.87 -18.11 -11.64
N ASP A 27 22.44 -18.53 -12.76
CA ASP A 27 21.77 -19.25 -13.85
C ASP A 27 21.02 -20.44 -13.28
N ILE A 28 19.70 -20.33 -13.20
CA ILE A 28 18.83 -21.46 -12.86
C ILE A 28 18.20 -21.96 -14.15
N SER A 29 18.71 -23.07 -14.67
CA SER A 29 18.10 -23.82 -15.76
C SER A 29 16.90 -24.62 -15.25
N TYR A 30 15.70 -24.38 -15.81
CA TYR A 30 14.46 -25.09 -15.45
C TYR A 30 14.24 -26.35 -16.30
N PRO A 31 13.64 -27.42 -15.75
CA PRO A 31 13.27 -28.61 -16.50
C PRO A 31 12.07 -28.31 -17.41
N LYS A 32 12.20 -28.64 -18.70
CA LYS A 32 11.13 -28.60 -19.70
C LYS A 32 10.14 -29.75 -19.46
N GLY A 33 8.86 -29.38 -19.24
CA GLY A 33 7.77 -30.33 -19.43
C GLY A 33 6.81 -30.54 -18.27
N LEU A 34 6.00 -29.53 -17.92
CA LEU A 34 4.72 -29.76 -17.24
C LEU A 34 3.63 -29.00 -18.03
N GLN A 35 2.78 -29.74 -18.76
CA GLN A 35 1.55 -29.19 -19.33
C GLN A 35 0.52 -29.10 -18.22
N LEU A 36 0.27 -27.89 -17.71
CA LEU A 36 -0.81 -27.60 -16.76
C LEU A 36 -2.08 -27.31 -17.57
N GLN A 37 -3.17 -28.01 -17.25
CA GLN A 37 -4.49 -27.68 -17.79
C GLN A 37 -4.95 -26.31 -17.24
N PRO A 38 -5.58 -25.46 -18.07
CA PRO A 38 -6.11 -24.18 -17.59
C PRO A 38 -7.24 -24.43 -16.60
N MET A 39 -7.06 -23.96 -15.36
CA MET A 39 -8.10 -23.95 -14.33
C MET A 39 -9.18 -22.91 -14.65
N PRO A 40 -10.45 -23.11 -14.27
CA PRO A 40 -11.51 -22.14 -14.50
C PRO A 40 -11.21 -20.82 -13.77
N GLU A 41 -11.44 -19.70 -14.47
CA GLU A 41 -11.26 -18.35 -13.94
C GLU A 41 -12.19 -18.11 -12.75
N PHE A 42 -11.67 -18.17 -11.54
CA PHE A 42 -12.37 -17.80 -10.32
C PHE A 42 -11.66 -16.63 -9.63
N SER A 43 -12.06 -15.39 -9.95
CA SER A 43 -11.96 -14.28 -9.03
C SER A 43 -13.33 -13.62 -8.93
N SER A 44 -14.00 -13.77 -7.82
CA SER A 44 -15.30 -13.11 -7.55
C SER A 44 -15.16 -11.59 -7.70
N ARG A 45 -14.09 -11.00 -7.18
CA ARG A 45 -13.73 -9.57 -7.33
C ARG A 45 -13.58 -9.16 -8.80
N ARG A 46 -12.75 -9.88 -9.57
CA ARG A 46 -12.47 -9.55 -10.97
C ARG A 46 -13.70 -9.65 -11.88
N ARG A 47 -14.55 -10.65 -11.65
CA ARG A 47 -15.75 -10.89 -12.46
C ARG A 47 -16.86 -9.90 -12.17
N PHE A 48 -17.00 -9.48 -10.91
CA PHE A 48 -17.99 -8.49 -10.48
C PHE A 48 -17.67 -7.10 -11.02
N LEU A 49 -16.47 -6.59 -10.79
CA LEU A 49 -16.06 -5.28 -11.26
C LEU A 49 -16.14 -5.17 -12.79
N LYS A 50 -15.82 -6.23 -13.52
CA LYS A 50 -16.04 -6.28 -14.98
C LYS A 50 -17.53 -6.30 -15.37
N LYS A 51 -18.39 -7.02 -14.65
CA LYS A 51 -19.83 -7.10 -14.96
C LYS A 51 -20.58 -5.80 -14.67
N THR A 52 -20.24 -5.08 -13.60
CA THR A 52 -20.84 -3.76 -13.30
C THR A 52 -20.38 -2.66 -14.26
N ALA A 53 -19.17 -2.72 -14.77
CA ALA A 53 -18.70 -1.80 -15.81
C ALA A 53 -19.44 -2.01 -17.15
N PHE A 54 -19.88 -3.23 -17.48
CA PHE A 54 -20.59 -3.55 -18.72
C PHE A 54 -22.10 -3.25 -18.68
N ALA A 55 -22.76 -3.27 -17.53
CA ALA A 55 -24.19 -2.99 -17.42
C ALA A 55 -24.55 -1.50 -17.66
N GLY A 56 -23.56 -0.57 -17.59
CA GLY A 56 -23.71 0.85 -17.91
C GLY A 56 -23.29 1.24 -19.34
N GLY A 57 -22.87 0.29 -20.17
CA GLY A 57 -22.13 0.54 -21.43
C GLY A 57 -22.97 0.87 -22.67
N GLY A 58 -24.21 1.36 -22.55
CA GLY A 58 -25.10 1.62 -23.69
C GLY A 58 -25.04 3.01 -24.32
N ALA A 59 -24.21 3.93 -23.87
CA ALA A 59 -24.20 5.32 -24.38
C ALA A 59 -22.82 5.98 -24.36
N LEU A 60 -21.84 5.45 -25.11
CA LEU A 60 -20.52 6.07 -25.21
C LEU A 60 -19.89 5.89 -26.59
N LEU A 61 -20.43 6.60 -27.58
CA LEU A 61 -19.69 7.02 -28.76
C LEU A 61 -19.80 8.55 -28.82
N GLY A 62 -18.82 9.28 -28.30
CA GLY A 62 -18.78 10.71 -28.51
C GLY A 62 -17.99 11.58 -27.53
N ALA A 63 -16.82 11.16 -27.04
CA ALA A 63 -15.92 12.08 -26.33
C ALA A 63 -14.46 11.62 -26.39
N VAL A 64 -13.98 11.30 -27.56
CA VAL A 64 -12.52 11.19 -27.81
C VAL A 64 -12.10 12.46 -28.52
N GLY A 65 -11.45 13.36 -27.82
CA GLY A 65 -10.78 14.49 -28.44
C GLY A 65 -10.92 15.77 -27.63
N LEU A 66 -9.79 16.25 -27.15
CA LEU A 66 -9.42 17.55 -26.60
C LEU A 66 -8.99 17.49 -25.13
N ASN A 67 -8.04 16.63 -24.84
CA ASN A 67 -7.16 16.86 -23.68
C ASN A 67 -6.08 17.86 -24.10
N GLN A 68 -6.44 19.12 -24.10
CA GLN A 68 -5.55 20.21 -24.50
C GLN A 68 -4.64 20.61 -23.33
N ILE A 69 -3.49 20.94 -23.71
CA ILE A 69 -2.35 21.74 -23.29
C ILE A 69 -2.76 22.89 -22.32
N SER A 70 -3.47 22.59 -21.27
CA SER A 70 -3.66 23.53 -20.15
C SER A 70 -2.79 23.04 -19.01
N PRO A 71 -2.13 23.94 -18.26
CA PRO A 71 -1.51 23.55 -17.01
C PRO A 71 -2.55 22.81 -16.17
N ARG A 72 -2.15 21.69 -15.57
CA ARG A 72 -3.03 20.94 -14.68
C ARG A 72 -3.16 21.68 -13.36
N ILE A 73 -3.92 22.76 -13.40
CA ILE A 73 -4.30 23.54 -12.24
C ILE A 73 -5.67 23.05 -11.81
N TRP A 74 -5.76 22.50 -10.59
CA TRP A 74 -7.04 22.13 -10.04
C TRP A 74 -7.66 23.33 -9.32
N HIS A 75 -8.85 23.67 -9.76
CA HIS A 75 -9.55 24.91 -9.34
C HIS A 75 -10.03 24.88 -7.89
N GLU A 76 -10.18 23.67 -7.32
CA GLU A 76 -10.51 23.51 -5.91
C GLU A 76 -9.28 22.96 -5.18
N PRO A 77 -8.80 23.63 -4.12
CA PRO A 77 -7.69 23.14 -3.34
C PRO A 77 -8.06 21.78 -2.74
N LEU A 78 -7.13 20.82 -2.87
CA LEU A 78 -7.29 19.54 -2.20
C LEU A 78 -7.26 19.77 -0.68
N VAL A 79 -8.33 19.39 0.00
CA VAL A 79 -8.40 19.43 1.45
C VAL A 79 -7.86 18.12 1.98
N PHE A 80 -6.90 18.21 2.89
CA PHE A 80 -6.30 17.08 3.56
C PHE A 80 -6.60 17.16 5.06
N GLU A 81 -7.33 16.20 5.59
CA GLU A 81 -7.55 16.13 7.03
C GLU A 81 -6.28 15.65 7.75
N PRO A 82 -6.02 16.13 8.97
CA PRO A 82 -4.93 15.64 9.78
C PRO A 82 -5.04 14.12 10.01
N ASN A 83 -3.91 13.44 10.13
CA ASN A 83 -3.91 12.04 10.49
C ASN A 83 -4.36 11.86 11.95
N ASN A 84 -5.56 11.31 12.12
CA ASN A 84 -6.18 11.01 13.40
C ASN A 84 -6.10 9.52 13.77
N SER A 85 -5.33 8.72 13.03
CA SER A 85 -5.15 7.31 13.32
C SER A 85 -4.44 7.07 14.66
N TYR A 86 -4.61 5.87 15.21
CA TYR A 86 -3.80 5.41 16.35
C TYR A 86 -2.29 5.53 16.07
N TRP A 87 -1.88 5.28 14.83
CA TRP A 87 -0.49 5.34 14.39
C TRP A 87 0.10 6.76 14.45
N ALA A 88 -0.72 7.80 14.32
CA ALA A 88 -0.28 9.20 14.35
C ALA A 88 0.37 9.62 15.68
N ARG A 89 0.13 8.86 16.76
CA ARG A 89 0.84 9.04 18.06
C ARG A 89 2.36 8.90 17.93
N SER A 90 2.84 8.22 16.87
CA SER A 90 4.24 8.03 16.55
C SER A 90 4.69 8.83 15.33
N GLN A 91 4.02 9.95 15.01
CA GLN A 91 4.39 10.80 13.88
C GLN A 91 5.81 11.36 14.05
N PRO A 92 6.67 11.26 13.00
CA PRO A 92 8.01 11.81 13.07
C PRO A 92 7.97 13.35 13.13
N PRO A 93 9.03 14.00 13.67
CA PRO A 93 9.19 15.45 13.62
C PRO A 93 9.00 15.98 12.19
N GLN A 94 8.26 17.08 12.05
CA GLN A 94 7.99 17.69 10.76
C GLN A 94 9.17 18.56 10.30
N ASN A 95 9.41 18.55 8.99
CA ASN A 95 10.32 19.45 8.32
C ASN A 95 9.63 20.79 8.00
N PRO A 96 10.37 21.88 7.83
CA PRO A 96 9.79 23.17 7.46
C PRO A 96 9.14 23.13 6.06
N PRO A 97 8.15 23.99 5.80
CA PRO A 97 7.60 24.14 4.46
C PRO A 97 8.60 24.78 3.50
N LEU A 98 8.34 24.62 2.20
CA LEU A 98 9.14 25.30 1.17
C LEU A 98 8.93 26.82 1.27
N ALA A 99 10.02 27.56 1.41
CA ALA A 99 9.99 29.02 1.60
C ALA A 99 10.33 29.82 0.32
N ASN A 100 10.98 29.22 -0.66
CA ASN A 100 11.46 29.90 -1.86
C ASN A 100 11.26 29.04 -3.12
N ASP A 101 11.31 29.68 -4.28
CA ASP A 101 11.39 28.99 -5.56
C ASP A 101 12.68 28.16 -5.64
N ILE A 102 12.58 26.97 -6.19
CA ILE A 102 13.72 26.04 -6.33
C ILE A 102 13.75 25.36 -7.70
N ALA A 103 14.96 24.98 -8.11
CA ALA A 103 15.17 24.09 -9.25
C ALA A 103 15.79 22.77 -8.77
N VAL A 104 15.27 21.66 -9.28
CA VAL A 104 15.63 20.31 -8.83
C VAL A 104 15.74 19.35 -10.01
N ASP A 105 16.44 18.25 -9.83
CA ASP A 105 16.44 17.18 -10.85
C ASP A 105 15.16 16.36 -10.77
N VAL A 106 14.72 16.00 -9.55
CA VAL A 106 13.50 15.21 -9.33
C VAL A 106 12.67 15.83 -8.21
N ALA A 107 11.41 16.15 -8.51
CA ALA A 107 10.39 16.46 -7.52
C ALA A 107 9.57 15.19 -7.22
N VAL A 108 9.37 14.86 -5.97
CA VAL A 108 8.53 13.76 -5.51
C VAL A 108 7.30 14.36 -4.84
N LEU A 109 6.11 14.11 -5.37
CA LEU A 109 4.86 14.63 -4.83
C LEU A 109 4.17 13.55 -3.99
N GLY A 110 4.15 13.79 -2.68
CA GLY A 110 3.63 12.91 -1.65
C GLY A 110 4.71 12.28 -0.76
N GLY A 111 4.59 12.49 0.56
CA GLY A 111 5.47 11.99 1.62
C GLY A 111 4.99 10.67 2.25
N GLY A 112 4.33 9.80 1.46
CA GLY A 112 4.00 8.44 1.85
C GLY A 112 5.11 7.42 1.57
N PHE A 113 4.82 6.14 1.75
CA PHE A 113 5.80 5.06 1.52
C PHE A 113 6.40 5.11 0.11
N THR A 114 5.57 5.25 -0.94
CA THR A 114 6.05 5.31 -2.34
C THR A 114 7.00 6.48 -2.56
N GLY A 115 6.61 7.69 -2.13
CA GLY A 115 7.41 8.88 -2.38
C GLY A 115 8.73 8.88 -1.60
N LEU A 116 8.69 8.57 -0.32
CA LEU A 116 9.88 8.52 0.52
C LEU A 116 10.85 7.40 0.08
N SER A 117 10.34 6.22 -0.28
CA SER A 117 11.18 5.15 -0.80
C SER A 117 11.75 5.49 -2.18
N ALA A 118 10.97 6.11 -3.08
CA ALA A 118 11.47 6.58 -4.37
C ALA A 118 12.61 7.60 -4.18
N ALA A 119 12.42 8.59 -3.30
CA ALA A 119 13.44 9.58 -2.98
C ALA A 119 14.72 8.93 -2.44
N TYR A 120 14.57 7.96 -1.52
CA TYR A 120 15.69 7.18 -0.97
C TYR A 120 16.45 6.44 -2.08
N TYR A 121 15.75 5.66 -2.92
CA TYR A 121 16.41 4.87 -3.96
C TYR A 121 17.00 5.72 -5.09
N ILE A 122 16.32 6.82 -5.51
CA ILE A 122 16.87 7.75 -6.51
C ILE A 122 18.19 8.34 -6.00
N ARG A 123 18.23 8.80 -4.76
CA ARG A 123 19.47 9.34 -4.15
C ARG A 123 20.55 8.29 -3.98
N SER A 124 20.16 7.05 -3.64
CA SER A 124 21.11 5.94 -3.51
C SER A 124 21.76 5.55 -4.86
N ILE A 125 20.98 5.57 -5.94
CA ILE A 125 21.45 5.21 -7.30
C ILE A 125 22.15 6.40 -7.98
N SER A 126 21.64 7.62 -7.76
CA SER A 126 22.08 8.86 -8.41
C SER A 126 22.39 9.94 -7.39
N PRO A 127 23.46 9.83 -6.59
CA PRO A 127 23.74 10.74 -5.47
C PRO A 127 24.05 12.17 -5.90
N HIS A 128 24.30 12.44 -7.19
CA HIS A 128 24.49 13.78 -7.74
C HIS A 128 23.18 14.53 -8.00
N LYS A 129 22.03 13.83 -8.12
CA LYS A 129 20.74 14.46 -8.38
C LYS A 129 20.22 15.18 -7.13
N ARG A 130 19.70 16.39 -7.30
CA ARG A 130 18.92 17.08 -6.29
C ARG A 130 17.49 16.54 -6.29
N VAL A 131 17.08 15.89 -5.21
CA VAL A 131 15.75 15.26 -5.05
C VAL A 131 15.02 15.93 -3.91
N VAL A 132 13.80 16.39 -4.15
CA VAL A 132 12.95 16.99 -3.13
C VAL A 132 11.63 16.23 -3.01
N VAL A 133 11.16 16.06 -1.78
CA VAL A 133 9.82 15.53 -1.47
C VAL A 133 8.94 16.69 -1.02
N LEU A 134 7.77 16.81 -1.62
CA LEU A 134 6.76 17.84 -1.32
C LEU A 134 5.53 17.12 -0.72
N GLU A 135 5.25 17.38 0.53
CA GLU A 135 4.13 16.77 1.27
C GLU A 135 3.16 17.86 1.74
N ALA A 136 1.89 17.66 1.47
CA ALA A 136 0.86 18.66 1.76
C ALA A 136 0.64 18.91 3.26
N LYS A 137 0.85 17.90 4.10
CA LYS A 137 0.73 17.96 5.57
C LYS A 137 2.02 17.48 6.22
N GLY A 138 2.00 16.37 6.88
CA GLY A 138 3.16 15.68 7.42
C GLY A 138 3.36 14.35 6.73
N CYS A 139 4.59 13.89 6.61
CA CYS A 139 4.87 12.59 6.02
C CYS A 139 4.04 11.49 6.68
N GLY A 140 3.40 10.65 5.86
CA GLY A 140 2.49 9.61 6.32
C GLY A 140 1.06 10.08 6.64
N ASN A 141 0.67 11.30 6.32
CA ASN A 141 -0.70 11.77 6.56
C ASN A 141 -1.77 10.98 5.78
N GLY A 142 -1.44 10.44 4.61
CA GLY A 142 -2.33 9.60 3.79
C GLY A 142 -2.36 8.13 4.23
N ALA A 143 -2.67 7.22 3.29
CA ALA A 143 -2.80 5.78 3.53
C ALA A 143 -1.60 5.14 4.24
N SER A 144 -0.39 5.65 4.02
CA SER A 144 0.84 5.13 4.63
C SER A 144 0.85 5.19 6.16
N GLY A 145 0.18 6.14 6.77
CA GLY A 145 0.07 6.26 8.22
C GLY A 145 -1.32 5.90 8.76
N ARG A 146 -2.19 5.25 7.96
CA ARG A 146 -3.57 4.93 8.32
C ARG A 146 -3.94 3.46 8.08
N ASN A 147 -3.04 2.67 7.48
CA ASN A 147 -3.31 1.30 7.02
C ASN A 147 -3.40 0.28 8.17
N GLY A 148 -3.78 -0.95 7.81
CA GLY A 148 -3.95 -2.08 8.73
C GLY A 148 -2.64 -2.77 9.17
N ALA A 149 -1.48 -2.15 8.98
CA ALA A 149 -0.19 -2.62 9.49
C ALA A 149 0.31 -3.98 8.95
N MET A 150 -0.40 -4.63 8.04
CA MET A 150 0.01 -5.93 7.48
C MET A 150 1.06 -5.75 6.37
N VAL A 151 2.10 -6.56 6.42
CA VAL A 151 3.15 -6.63 5.41
C VAL A 151 2.94 -7.91 4.62
N LEU A 152 2.27 -7.78 3.48
CA LEU A 152 1.86 -8.92 2.65
C LEU A 152 2.88 -9.21 1.55
N THR A 153 2.96 -10.46 1.18
CA THR A 153 3.60 -10.92 -0.06
C THR A 153 2.63 -10.78 -1.24
N MET A 154 3.12 -10.89 -2.46
CA MET A 154 2.34 -10.81 -3.69
C MET A 154 1.68 -9.43 -3.93
N THR A 155 0.94 -9.34 -5.02
CA THR A 155 0.06 -8.21 -5.37
C THR A 155 -1.39 -8.58 -5.10
N ALA A 156 -2.29 -7.59 -4.98
CA ALA A 156 -3.68 -7.82 -4.62
C ALA A 156 -4.43 -8.72 -5.63
N ASP A 157 -4.16 -8.54 -6.93
CA ASP A 157 -4.75 -9.32 -8.02
C ASP A 157 -4.30 -10.79 -8.06
N ARG A 158 -3.21 -11.12 -7.33
CA ARG A 158 -2.58 -12.45 -7.29
C ARG A 158 -2.65 -13.12 -5.93
N TYR A 159 -3.28 -12.48 -4.97
CA TYR A 159 -3.44 -13.05 -3.64
C TYR A 159 -4.41 -14.22 -3.68
N MET A 160 -3.95 -15.44 -3.31
CA MET A 160 -4.63 -16.73 -3.48
C MET A 160 -4.93 -17.14 -4.95
N HIS A 161 -4.33 -16.49 -5.92
CA HIS A 161 -4.51 -16.82 -7.32
C HIS A 161 -3.17 -16.86 -8.05
N PHE A 162 -3.06 -17.77 -9.01
CA PHE A 162 -1.99 -17.74 -9.99
C PHE A 162 -2.55 -17.21 -11.32
N SER A 163 -1.75 -16.40 -12.00
CA SER A 163 -2.03 -16.02 -13.38
C SER A 163 -1.81 -17.19 -14.35
N SER A 164 -1.96 -16.94 -15.64
CA SER A 164 -1.57 -17.89 -16.66
C SER A 164 -0.04 -18.11 -16.77
N ALA A 165 0.75 -17.34 -16.01
CA ALA A 165 2.21 -17.42 -15.97
C ALA A 165 2.73 -17.63 -14.53
N PRO A 166 2.55 -18.82 -13.92
CA PRO A 166 2.91 -19.08 -12.52
C PRO A 166 4.38 -18.85 -12.18
N ALA A 167 5.28 -18.96 -13.15
CA ALA A 167 6.69 -18.62 -12.97
C ALA A 167 6.92 -17.12 -12.69
N ILE A 168 6.16 -16.25 -13.35
CA ILE A 168 6.19 -14.81 -13.09
C ILE A 168 5.56 -14.51 -11.73
N ASP A 169 4.48 -15.20 -11.35
CA ASP A 169 3.87 -15.04 -10.03
C ASP A 169 4.86 -15.44 -8.91
N LYS A 170 5.64 -16.49 -9.13
CA LYS A 170 6.73 -16.87 -8.21
C LYS A 170 7.81 -15.79 -8.12
N GLN A 171 8.19 -15.18 -9.23
CA GLN A 171 9.15 -14.08 -9.22
C GLN A 171 8.61 -12.84 -8.47
N ILE A 172 7.31 -12.54 -8.61
CA ILE A 172 6.65 -11.46 -7.84
C ILE A 172 6.67 -11.81 -6.34
N TYR A 173 6.38 -13.06 -5.99
CA TYR A 173 6.48 -13.53 -4.61
C TYR A 173 7.88 -13.32 -4.05
N ASP A 174 8.92 -13.80 -4.75
CA ASP A 174 10.31 -13.66 -4.32
C ASP A 174 10.73 -12.20 -4.19
N LEU A 175 10.36 -11.36 -5.16
CA LEU A 175 10.62 -9.93 -5.14
C LEU A 175 10.01 -9.26 -3.89
N THR A 176 8.79 -9.62 -3.53
CA THR A 176 8.11 -9.07 -2.35
C THR A 176 8.69 -9.60 -1.04
N VAL A 177 9.08 -10.87 -0.99
CA VAL A 177 9.79 -11.47 0.17
C VAL A 177 11.16 -10.82 0.38
N ASP A 178 11.91 -10.62 -0.69
CA ASP A 178 13.22 -9.95 -0.60
C ASP A 178 13.08 -8.49 -0.17
N ASN A 179 12.01 -7.81 -0.60
CA ASN A 179 11.74 -6.46 -0.13
C ASN A 179 11.36 -6.43 1.35
N ILE A 180 10.60 -7.39 1.87
CA ILE A 180 10.32 -7.52 3.32
C ILE A 180 11.63 -7.61 4.12
N ARG A 181 12.59 -8.42 3.66
CA ARG A 181 13.90 -8.52 4.26
C ARG A 181 14.69 -7.19 4.17
N ALA A 182 14.57 -6.50 3.04
CA ALA A 182 15.21 -5.19 2.85
C ALA A 182 14.62 -4.13 3.78
N LEU A 183 13.31 -4.12 4.01
CA LEU A 183 12.63 -3.22 4.95
C LEU A 183 13.12 -3.43 6.39
N SER A 184 13.23 -4.67 6.83
CA SER A 184 13.77 -5.00 8.15
C SER A 184 15.22 -4.51 8.32
N LYS A 185 16.05 -4.71 7.29
CA LYS A 185 17.44 -4.18 7.30
C LYS A 185 17.47 -2.66 7.31
N LEU A 186 16.57 -2.00 6.57
CA LEU A 186 16.50 -0.54 6.52
C LEU A 186 16.08 0.05 7.87
N SER A 187 15.12 -0.57 8.56
CA SER A 187 14.73 -0.22 9.92
C SER A 187 15.94 -0.29 10.86
N ALA A 188 16.67 -1.40 10.86
CA ALA A 188 17.89 -1.56 11.67
C ALA A 188 18.94 -0.51 11.33
N ALA A 189 19.17 -0.21 10.04
CA ALA A 189 20.16 0.77 9.59
C ALA A 189 19.85 2.21 9.98
N THR A 190 18.56 2.56 10.08
CA THR A 190 18.14 3.90 10.56
C THR A 190 18.11 4.02 12.08
N GLY A 191 18.23 2.93 12.81
CA GLY A 191 18.13 2.88 14.27
C GLY A 191 16.69 3.10 14.78
N ILE A 192 15.68 3.02 13.90
CA ILE A 192 14.27 3.20 14.26
C ILE A 192 13.62 1.83 14.38
N ASP A 193 13.19 1.47 15.58
CA ASP A 193 12.34 0.29 15.78
C ASP A 193 10.94 0.59 15.29
N CYS A 194 10.59 0.06 14.11
CA CYS A 194 9.25 0.17 13.56
C CYS A 194 8.35 -1.02 13.91
N GLU A 195 8.65 -1.76 14.96
CA GLU A 195 7.89 -2.93 15.42
C GLU A 195 7.70 -3.95 14.29
N PHE A 196 8.77 -4.18 13.53
CA PHE A 196 8.72 -5.05 12.36
C PHE A 196 8.78 -6.52 12.81
N GLU A 197 7.69 -7.24 12.66
CA GLU A 197 7.61 -8.67 13.01
C GLU A 197 7.32 -9.50 11.76
N THR A 198 8.23 -10.43 11.45
CA THR A 198 8.11 -11.40 10.33
C THR A 198 7.62 -12.75 10.86
N ASN A 199 6.50 -12.75 11.55
CA ASN A 199 5.88 -13.92 12.16
C ASN A 199 4.79 -14.55 11.28
N GLY A 200 4.75 -14.16 10.02
CA GLY A 200 3.81 -14.63 9.02
C GLY A 200 2.51 -13.84 8.98
N THR A 201 1.71 -14.14 7.96
CA THR A 201 0.33 -13.68 7.80
C THR A 201 -0.58 -14.85 7.55
N LEU A 202 -1.82 -14.75 8.02
CA LEU A 202 -2.80 -15.82 7.90
C LEU A 202 -4.03 -15.28 7.15
N GLN A 203 -4.44 -15.95 6.07
CA GLN A 203 -5.74 -15.75 5.49
C GLN A 203 -6.69 -16.82 6.01
N VAL A 204 -7.75 -16.40 6.70
CA VAL A 204 -8.77 -17.29 7.24
C VAL A 204 -9.90 -17.47 6.23
N LEU A 205 -10.43 -18.68 6.14
CA LEU A 205 -11.34 -19.11 5.09
C LEU A 205 -12.74 -19.26 5.65
N VAL A 206 -13.69 -18.56 5.02
CA VAL A 206 -15.06 -18.44 5.52
C VAL A 206 -15.96 -19.56 4.99
N THR A 207 -15.78 -19.98 3.73
CA THR A 207 -16.64 -20.97 3.08
C THR A 207 -15.89 -22.25 2.69
N SER A 208 -16.64 -23.33 2.49
CA SER A 208 -16.06 -24.57 1.95
C SER A 208 -15.49 -24.41 0.53
N GLU A 209 -15.96 -23.44 -0.24
CA GLU A 209 -15.41 -23.10 -1.55
C GLU A 209 -14.03 -22.45 -1.41
N ASP A 210 -13.89 -21.51 -0.47
CA ASP A 210 -12.60 -20.88 -0.16
C ASP A 210 -11.58 -21.94 0.30
N VAL A 211 -12.02 -22.91 1.11
CA VAL A 211 -11.17 -24.02 1.56
C VAL A 211 -10.65 -24.83 0.36
N ARG A 212 -11.52 -25.17 -0.62
CA ARG A 212 -11.08 -25.88 -1.83
C ARG A 212 -10.09 -25.08 -2.65
N THR A 213 -10.38 -23.80 -2.85
CA THR A 213 -9.51 -22.87 -3.58
C THR A 213 -8.14 -22.75 -2.91
N ALA A 214 -8.12 -22.54 -1.60
CA ALA A 214 -6.89 -22.42 -0.83
C ALA A 214 -6.05 -23.71 -0.85
N LYS A 215 -6.66 -24.88 -0.76
CA LYS A 215 -5.93 -26.17 -0.87
C LYS A 215 -5.24 -26.29 -2.24
N SER A 216 -5.93 -25.96 -3.32
CA SER A 216 -5.37 -25.97 -4.67
C SER A 216 -4.25 -24.93 -4.82
N TYR A 217 -4.45 -23.70 -4.31
CA TYR A 217 -3.44 -22.66 -4.31
C TYR A 217 -2.17 -23.09 -3.56
N VAL A 218 -2.30 -23.60 -2.33
CA VAL A 218 -1.16 -24.04 -1.52
C VAL A 218 -0.41 -25.20 -2.18
N GLN A 219 -1.12 -26.14 -2.80
CA GLN A 219 -0.47 -27.24 -3.54
C GLN A 219 0.37 -26.71 -4.70
N GLN A 220 -0.17 -25.79 -5.50
CA GLN A 220 0.54 -25.17 -6.63
C GLN A 220 1.69 -24.30 -6.14
N ALA A 221 1.48 -23.45 -5.12
CA ALA A 221 2.50 -22.60 -4.54
C ALA A 221 3.70 -23.41 -4.04
N ARG A 222 3.44 -24.51 -3.34
CA ARG A 222 4.50 -25.43 -2.87
C ARG A 222 5.27 -26.07 -4.01
N SER A 223 4.61 -26.44 -5.11
CA SER A 223 5.30 -26.97 -6.30
C SER A 223 6.24 -25.95 -6.95
N LEU A 224 6.00 -24.66 -6.72
CA LEU A 224 6.85 -23.54 -7.14
C LEU A 224 7.89 -23.16 -6.09
N GLY A 225 7.98 -23.86 -4.96
CA GLY A 225 8.92 -23.57 -3.88
C GLY A 225 8.53 -22.40 -2.97
N MET A 226 7.24 -22.01 -2.96
CA MET A 226 6.73 -21.04 -1.98
C MET A 226 6.39 -21.78 -0.67
N PRO A 227 6.86 -21.31 0.51
CA PRO A 227 6.73 -22.04 1.78
C PRO A 227 5.38 -21.84 2.47
N VAL A 228 4.32 -21.60 1.71
CA VAL A 228 2.98 -21.41 2.24
C VAL A 228 2.38 -22.69 2.78
N GLU A 229 1.52 -22.59 3.79
CA GLU A 229 0.93 -23.73 4.48
C GLU A 229 -0.59 -23.64 4.49
N PHE A 230 -1.25 -24.79 4.33
CA PHE A 230 -2.67 -24.91 4.64
C PHE A 230 -2.81 -25.30 6.12
N TRP A 231 -3.63 -24.53 6.86
CA TRP A 231 -3.93 -24.82 8.26
C TRP A 231 -5.37 -25.31 8.40
N GLU A 232 -5.50 -26.54 8.87
CA GLU A 232 -6.80 -27.08 9.26
C GLU A 232 -7.32 -26.35 10.53
N LYS A 233 -8.64 -26.36 10.74
CA LYS A 233 -9.34 -25.65 11.81
C LYS A 233 -8.72 -25.81 13.20
N PRO A 234 -8.31 -27.02 13.67
CA PRO A 234 -7.72 -27.14 15.02
C PRO A 234 -6.44 -26.33 15.20
N ARG A 235 -5.57 -26.26 14.17
CA ARG A 235 -4.35 -25.45 14.22
C ARG A 235 -4.68 -23.96 14.24
N LEU A 236 -5.64 -23.54 13.43
CA LEU A 236 -6.11 -22.16 13.38
C LEU A 236 -6.66 -21.71 14.74
N VAL A 237 -7.58 -22.48 15.32
CA VAL A 237 -8.15 -22.21 16.65
C VAL A 237 -7.06 -22.13 17.72
N SER A 238 -6.08 -23.05 17.70
CA SER A 238 -4.95 -23.02 18.64
C SER A 238 -4.10 -21.76 18.51
N ALA A 239 -4.00 -21.14 17.33
CA ALA A 239 -3.18 -19.96 17.07
C ALA A 239 -3.88 -18.67 17.41
N ILE A 240 -5.12 -18.47 16.94
CA ILE A 240 -5.85 -17.19 17.02
C ILE A 240 -7.13 -17.23 17.86
N GLY A 241 -7.49 -18.39 18.45
CA GLY A 241 -8.53 -18.50 19.48
C GLY A 241 -9.97 -18.37 19.02
N THR A 242 -10.26 -18.42 17.72
CA THR A 242 -11.63 -18.32 17.19
C THR A 242 -12.02 -19.56 16.38
N GLU A 243 -13.30 -19.96 16.46
CA GLU A 243 -13.86 -21.12 15.75
C GLU A 243 -14.72 -20.74 14.54
N VAL A 244 -14.86 -19.46 14.22
CA VAL A 244 -15.81 -18.97 13.21
C VAL A 244 -15.33 -19.24 11.77
N TYR A 245 -14.08 -19.63 11.59
CA TYR A 245 -13.49 -19.89 10.28
C TYR A 245 -13.28 -21.39 10.06
N GLU A 246 -13.39 -21.83 8.80
CA GLU A 246 -13.30 -23.23 8.42
C GLU A 246 -11.85 -23.76 8.39
N ALA A 247 -10.91 -22.92 7.95
CA ALA A 247 -9.51 -23.25 7.80
C ALA A 247 -8.69 -21.97 7.62
N GLY A 248 -7.38 -22.10 7.34
CA GLY A 248 -6.51 -20.97 6.99
C GLY A 248 -5.43 -21.34 5.99
N PHE A 249 -4.90 -20.33 5.35
CA PHE A 249 -3.70 -20.39 4.55
C PHE A 249 -2.67 -19.44 5.16
N PHE A 250 -1.51 -19.98 5.52
CA PHE A 250 -0.46 -19.25 6.22
C PHE A 250 0.74 -19.02 5.32
N ASP A 251 1.19 -17.77 5.22
CA ASP A 251 2.46 -17.42 4.58
C ASP A 251 3.48 -16.99 5.64
N PRO A 252 4.55 -17.75 5.87
CA PRO A 252 5.55 -17.46 6.89
C PRO A 252 6.42 -16.23 6.56
N ASN A 253 6.43 -15.76 5.32
CA ASN A 253 7.22 -14.61 4.88
C ASN A 253 6.51 -13.26 5.04
N GLY A 254 5.21 -13.25 5.30
CA GLY A 254 4.47 -12.05 5.67
C GLY A 254 4.78 -11.60 7.10
N GLY A 255 4.12 -10.52 7.53
CA GLY A 255 4.27 -10.01 8.89
C GLY A 255 3.47 -8.74 9.15
N HIS A 256 3.90 -7.98 10.13
CA HIS A 256 3.31 -6.68 10.40
C HIS A 256 4.36 -5.66 10.87
N VAL A 257 3.96 -4.39 10.83
CA VAL A 257 4.83 -3.24 11.14
C VAL A 257 4.00 -2.14 11.79
N HIS A 258 4.62 -1.23 12.53
CA HIS A 258 3.96 0.01 12.93
C HIS A 258 4.03 1.02 11.77
N PRO A 259 2.91 1.35 11.09
CA PRO A 259 2.93 2.10 9.83
C PRO A 259 3.65 3.45 9.94
N MET A 260 3.34 4.26 10.94
CA MET A 260 3.94 5.59 11.07
C MET A 260 5.43 5.53 11.44
N LYS A 261 5.87 4.52 12.19
CA LYS A 261 7.30 4.29 12.44
C LYS A 261 8.03 3.86 11.17
N LEU A 262 7.37 3.07 10.29
CA LEU A 262 7.93 2.75 8.96
C LEU A 262 8.03 4.00 8.06
N VAL A 263 7.06 4.93 8.13
CA VAL A 263 7.19 6.26 7.49
C VAL A 263 8.44 6.97 7.99
N HIS A 264 8.69 6.93 9.30
CA HIS A 264 9.88 7.53 9.90
C HIS A 264 11.18 6.87 9.41
N VAL A 265 11.21 5.54 9.29
CA VAL A 265 12.35 4.80 8.69
C VAL A 265 12.64 5.34 7.29
N PHE A 266 11.64 5.42 6.42
CA PHE A 266 11.85 5.93 5.06
C PHE A 266 12.22 7.41 5.03
N LYS A 267 11.64 8.24 5.90
CA LYS A 267 11.96 9.66 6.01
C LYS A 267 13.43 9.87 6.37
N VAL A 268 13.92 9.15 7.38
CA VAL A 268 15.34 9.20 7.80
C VAL A 268 16.25 8.63 6.71
N ALA A 269 15.88 7.51 6.10
CA ALA A 269 16.66 6.91 5.02
C ALA A 269 16.81 7.87 3.82
N ALA A 270 15.72 8.50 3.38
CA ALA A 270 15.73 9.47 2.29
C ALA A 270 16.59 10.71 2.64
N THR A 271 16.44 11.24 3.85
CA THR A 271 17.22 12.38 4.34
C THR A 271 18.71 12.04 4.42
N ASN A 272 19.07 10.89 4.96
CA ASN A 272 20.47 10.42 5.06
C ASN A 272 21.09 10.19 3.67
N ALA A 273 20.30 9.78 2.69
CA ALA A 273 20.72 9.71 1.29
C ALA A 273 20.84 11.09 0.61
N GLY A 274 20.42 12.17 1.27
CA GLY A 274 20.52 13.55 0.80
C GLY A 274 19.31 14.05 0.05
N ALA A 275 18.10 13.49 0.22
CA ALA A 275 16.87 14.08 -0.23
C ALA A 275 16.42 15.21 0.71
N GLU A 276 15.90 16.31 0.13
CA GLU A 276 15.26 17.40 0.87
C GLU A 276 13.78 17.08 1.03
N ILE A 277 13.20 17.31 2.19
CA ILE A 277 11.78 17.03 2.45
C ILE A 277 11.12 18.29 2.97
N TYR A 278 10.07 18.74 2.28
CA TYR A 278 9.28 19.91 2.63
C TYR A 278 7.85 19.46 2.96
N GLU A 279 7.47 19.61 4.22
CA GLU A 279 6.13 19.30 4.71
C GLU A 279 5.27 20.58 4.76
N ASN A 280 3.96 20.46 4.91
CA ASN A 280 3.04 21.59 4.80
C ASN A 280 3.23 22.40 3.49
N THR A 281 3.56 21.69 2.41
CA THR A 281 3.87 22.25 1.09
C THR A 281 2.92 21.62 0.06
N THR A 282 1.73 22.19 -0.07
CA THR A 282 0.69 21.69 -0.98
C THR A 282 0.95 22.18 -2.39
N VAL A 283 1.11 21.27 -3.34
CA VAL A 283 1.15 21.59 -4.77
C VAL A 283 -0.29 21.75 -5.28
N ALA A 284 -0.57 22.86 -5.95
CA ALA A 284 -1.88 23.24 -6.49
C ALA A 284 -1.97 23.14 -8.01
N GLY A 285 -0.84 22.99 -8.71
CA GLY A 285 -0.81 22.90 -10.16
C GLY A 285 0.48 22.32 -10.69
N ILE A 286 0.41 21.67 -11.85
CA ILE A 286 1.55 21.08 -12.55
C ILE A 286 1.45 21.49 -14.03
N GLU A 287 2.52 22.12 -14.54
CA GLU A 287 2.69 22.37 -15.97
C GLU A 287 3.64 21.34 -16.56
N GLU A 288 3.15 20.58 -17.55
CA GLU A 288 3.95 19.55 -18.21
C GLU A 288 4.83 20.17 -19.31
N GLY A 289 6.08 19.75 -19.35
CA GLY A 289 7.05 20.15 -20.35
C GLY A 289 8.30 19.27 -20.30
N ARG A 290 9.36 19.64 -21.03
CA ARG A 290 10.68 19.03 -20.84
C ARG A 290 11.21 19.29 -19.42
N GLU A 291 10.88 20.42 -18.87
CA GLU A 291 10.94 20.76 -17.47
C GLU A 291 9.51 20.96 -16.99
N LEU A 292 9.22 20.47 -15.80
CA LEU A 292 7.92 20.60 -15.15
C LEU A 292 7.96 21.79 -14.20
N LEU A 293 6.84 22.55 -14.14
CA LEU A 293 6.65 23.60 -13.14
C LEU A 293 5.56 23.14 -12.18
N LEU A 294 5.89 23.08 -10.90
CA LEU A 294 4.95 22.77 -9.83
C LEU A 294 4.68 24.03 -9.03
N HIS A 295 3.41 24.42 -8.92
CA HIS A 295 2.97 25.60 -8.20
C HIS A 295 2.39 25.20 -6.85
N THR A 296 2.87 25.82 -5.77
CA THR A 296 2.36 25.56 -4.42
C THR A 296 1.25 26.55 -4.05
N THR A 297 0.42 26.16 -3.09
CA THR A 297 -0.56 27.08 -2.48
C THR A 297 0.12 28.23 -1.72
N GLY A 298 1.38 28.09 -1.32
CA GLY A 298 2.19 29.13 -0.71
C GLY A 298 2.80 30.13 -1.70
N GLY A 299 2.52 29.98 -3.01
CA GLY A 299 3.01 30.88 -4.06
C GLY A 299 4.39 30.54 -4.60
N ASN A 300 5.06 29.51 -4.10
CA ASN A 300 6.37 29.11 -4.61
C ASN A 300 6.23 28.21 -5.84
N THR A 301 7.25 28.25 -6.71
CA THR A 301 7.37 27.41 -7.91
C THR A 301 8.58 26.48 -7.79
N ILE A 302 8.36 25.22 -8.12
CA ILE A 302 9.41 24.21 -8.22
C ILE A 302 9.60 23.86 -9.69
N LYS A 303 10.80 24.09 -10.21
CA LYS A 303 11.21 23.69 -11.55
C LYS A 303 11.92 22.34 -11.48
N ALA A 304 11.36 21.31 -12.09
CA ALA A 304 11.87 19.94 -12.01
C ALA A 304 12.09 19.33 -13.40
N LYS A 305 13.16 18.54 -13.56
CA LYS A 305 13.42 17.77 -14.78
C LYS A 305 12.53 16.51 -14.84
N ALA A 306 12.23 15.94 -13.68
CA ALA A 306 11.36 14.78 -13.54
C ALA A 306 10.44 14.94 -12.30
N LEU A 307 9.30 14.27 -12.35
CA LEU A 307 8.30 14.22 -11.29
C LEU A 307 7.99 12.79 -10.91
N VAL A 308 7.89 12.49 -9.61
CA VAL A 308 7.31 11.25 -9.10
C VAL A 308 5.94 11.55 -8.51
N LEU A 309 4.88 10.98 -9.10
CA LEU A 309 3.52 11.01 -8.56
C LEU A 309 3.36 9.88 -7.54
N ALA A 310 3.42 10.22 -6.26
CA ALA A 310 3.23 9.31 -5.14
C ALA A 310 2.01 9.70 -4.29
N THR A 311 0.96 10.18 -4.98
CA THR A 311 -0.22 10.83 -4.40
C THR A 311 -1.41 9.89 -4.22
N ASN A 312 -1.20 8.58 -4.39
CA ASN A 312 -2.19 7.54 -4.09
C ASN A 312 -3.59 7.89 -4.68
N ALA A 313 -4.64 7.74 -3.92
CA ALA A 313 -6.03 8.02 -4.27
C ALA A 313 -6.31 9.49 -4.67
N PHE A 314 -5.41 10.43 -4.37
CA PHE A 314 -5.54 11.82 -4.78
C PHE A 314 -5.08 12.09 -6.22
N THR A 315 -4.37 11.15 -6.84
CA THR A 315 -3.84 11.27 -8.21
C THR A 315 -4.91 11.62 -9.26
N PRO A 316 -6.12 11.02 -9.25
CA PRO A 316 -7.19 11.38 -10.18
C PRO A 316 -7.63 12.85 -10.08
N ARG A 317 -7.67 13.41 -8.89
CA ARG A 317 -8.03 14.83 -8.66
C ARG A 317 -6.97 15.79 -9.19
N MET A 318 -5.73 15.33 -9.34
CA MET A 318 -4.64 16.08 -9.98
C MET A 318 -4.63 15.95 -11.50
N GLY A 319 -5.65 15.30 -12.09
CA GLY A 319 -5.80 15.17 -13.53
C GLY A 319 -5.05 14.00 -14.16
N PHE A 320 -4.39 13.13 -13.37
CA PHE A 320 -3.74 11.92 -13.83
C PHE A 320 -4.59 10.69 -13.49
N PHE A 321 -4.65 9.70 -14.36
CA PHE A 321 -5.35 8.44 -14.13
C PHE A 321 -6.82 8.58 -13.67
N ARG A 322 -7.52 9.64 -14.12
CA ARG A 322 -8.91 9.95 -13.72
C ARG A 322 -9.90 8.81 -13.97
N ASN A 323 -9.66 8.04 -15.02
CA ASN A 323 -10.52 6.95 -15.45
C ASN A 323 -9.90 5.57 -15.17
N SER A 324 -9.02 5.46 -14.17
CA SER A 324 -8.32 4.21 -13.88
C SER A 324 -8.22 3.92 -12.38
N ILE A 325 -8.32 4.93 -11.53
CA ILE A 325 -8.18 4.80 -10.08
C ILE A 325 -9.45 5.28 -9.38
N LEU A 326 -9.91 4.49 -8.42
CA LEU A 326 -10.96 4.82 -7.47
C LEU A 326 -10.33 5.25 -6.15
N ALA A 327 -10.85 6.31 -5.55
CA ALA A 327 -10.55 6.69 -4.18
C ALA A 327 -11.52 5.97 -3.24
N VAL A 328 -11.04 4.96 -2.53
CA VAL A 328 -11.86 4.10 -1.68
C VAL A 328 -11.50 4.35 -0.22
N HIS A 329 -12.50 4.59 0.63
CA HIS A 329 -12.33 4.74 2.06
C HIS A 329 -12.37 3.38 2.75
N GLU A 330 -11.33 3.11 3.53
CA GLU A 330 -11.20 1.95 4.40
C GLU A 330 -11.23 2.41 5.85
N TYR A 331 -11.89 1.63 6.71
CA TYR A 331 -12.07 1.97 8.12
C TYR A 331 -11.31 1.02 9.00
N VAL A 332 -10.69 1.57 10.05
CA VAL A 332 -9.91 0.81 11.04
C VAL A 332 -10.28 1.29 12.43
N ALA A 333 -10.35 0.37 13.37
CA ALA A 333 -10.55 0.67 14.76
C ALA A 333 -9.55 -0.09 15.64
N VAL A 334 -9.28 0.41 16.84
CA VAL A 334 -8.38 -0.23 17.80
C VAL A 334 -9.04 -0.30 19.16
N THR A 335 -8.86 -1.44 19.85
CA THR A 335 -9.34 -1.65 21.22
C THR A 335 -8.44 -0.97 22.26
N PRO A 336 -8.87 -0.78 23.49
CA PRO A 336 -7.97 -0.62 24.62
C PRO A 336 -6.99 -1.80 24.73
N PRO A 337 -5.85 -1.65 25.46
CA PRO A 337 -4.93 -2.76 25.66
C PRO A 337 -5.54 -3.83 26.55
N PHE A 338 -5.35 -5.09 26.18
CA PHE A 338 -5.74 -6.24 26.99
C PHE A 338 -4.63 -6.64 27.97
N THR A 339 -5.00 -7.19 29.11
CA THR A 339 -4.05 -7.91 29.97
C THR A 339 -3.70 -9.26 29.33
N ASP A 340 -2.57 -9.84 29.72
CA ASP A 340 -2.17 -11.18 29.25
C ASP A 340 -3.21 -12.24 29.65
N GLN A 341 -3.87 -12.09 30.80
CA GLN A 341 -4.96 -12.95 31.20
C GLN A 341 -6.16 -12.87 30.25
N GLN A 342 -6.59 -11.65 29.89
CA GLN A 342 -7.69 -11.45 28.94
C GLN A 342 -7.35 -12.02 27.54
N LEU A 343 -6.12 -11.85 27.08
CA LEU A 343 -5.67 -12.46 25.82
C LEU A 343 -5.67 -13.99 25.90
N ALA A 344 -5.25 -14.57 27.02
CA ALA A 344 -5.31 -16.00 27.23
C ALA A 344 -6.76 -16.54 27.25
N GLU A 345 -7.70 -15.80 27.84
CA GLU A 345 -9.14 -16.12 27.84
C GLU A 345 -9.77 -16.02 26.43
N ILE A 346 -9.34 -15.07 25.60
CA ILE A 346 -9.72 -14.96 24.19
C ILE A 346 -9.13 -16.13 23.41
N GLY A 347 -7.96 -16.63 23.80
CA GLY A 347 -7.23 -17.73 23.15
C GLY A 347 -6.32 -17.28 22.01
N TRP A 348 -6.13 -15.97 21.79
CA TRP A 348 -5.18 -15.46 20.78
C TRP A 348 -3.75 -15.58 21.28
N ARG A 349 -3.07 -16.65 20.87
CA ARG A 349 -1.76 -17.06 21.42
C ARG A 349 -0.59 -16.63 20.54
N GLN A 350 -0.79 -16.53 19.23
CA GLN A 350 0.27 -16.15 18.30
C GLN A 350 -0.03 -14.77 17.74
N ARG A 351 0.95 -13.87 17.78
CA ARG A 351 0.83 -12.50 17.23
C ARG A 351 0.89 -12.49 15.71
N ILE A 352 0.00 -13.24 15.08
CA ILE A 352 -0.14 -13.29 13.63
C ILE A 352 -1.31 -12.38 13.25
N SER A 353 -1.07 -11.46 12.32
CA SER A 353 -2.16 -10.71 11.70
C SER A 353 -2.87 -11.60 10.68
N PHE A 354 -4.19 -11.48 10.62
CA PHE A 354 -4.98 -12.26 9.68
C PHE A 354 -6.02 -11.41 8.96
N ASN A 355 -6.39 -11.86 7.76
CA ASN A 355 -7.50 -11.32 6.98
C ASN A 355 -8.39 -12.47 6.50
N ASP A 356 -9.66 -12.22 6.26
CA ASP A 356 -10.57 -13.25 5.79
C ASP A 356 -10.68 -13.31 4.26
N SER A 357 -11.40 -14.35 3.77
CA SER A 357 -11.56 -14.62 2.35
C SER A 357 -12.77 -13.92 1.70
N ARG A 358 -13.53 -13.12 2.46
CA ARG A 358 -14.68 -12.38 1.92
C ARG A 358 -14.23 -11.29 0.93
N THR A 359 -15.14 -10.85 0.08
CA THR A 359 -14.90 -9.72 -0.82
C THR A 359 -14.80 -8.41 -0.03
N GLU A 360 -15.72 -8.19 0.93
CA GLU A 360 -15.60 -7.16 1.96
C GLU A 360 -14.70 -7.69 3.08
N VAL A 361 -13.41 -7.74 2.80
CA VAL A 361 -12.38 -8.31 3.69
C VAL A 361 -12.38 -7.63 5.05
N PHE A 362 -12.37 -8.43 6.12
CA PHE A 362 -11.97 -7.97 7.45
C PHE A 362 -10.57 -8.46 7.77
N TYR A 363 -9.81 -7.63 8.44
CA TYR A 363 -8.46 -7.98 8.90
C TYR A 363 -8.26 -7.56 10.35
N LEU A 364 -7.49 -8.35 11.08
CA LEU A 364 -7.18 -8.12 12.47
C LEU A 364 -5.70 -8.35 12.76
N GLY A 365 -5.19 -7.64 13.76
CA GLY A 365 -3.84 -7.87 14.26
C GLY A 365 -3.71 -7.54 15.73
N LEU A 366 -2.96 -8.38 16.45
CA LEU A 366 -2.60 -8.17 17.84
C LEU A 366 -1.27 -7.43 17.90
N ARG A 367 -1.27 -6.22 18.49
CA ARG A 367 -0.12 -5.33 18.59
C ARG A 367 0.76 -5.67 19.80
N GLN A 368 2.02 -5.18 19.80
CA GLN A 368 2.97 -5.40 20.89
C GLN A 368 2.46 -4.88 22.24
N ASP A 369 1.66 -3.83 22.24
CA ASP A 369 1.03 -3.25 23.41
C ASP A 369 -0.29 -3.94 23.83
N ASN A 370 -0.53 -5.15 23.29
CA ASN A 370 -1.72 -5.95 23.55
C ASN A 370 -3.05 -5.34 23.07
N ARG A 371 -3.02 -4.36 22.16
CA ARG A 371 -4.21 -3.87 21.47
C ARG A 371 -4.53 -4.74 20.28
N ILE A 372 -5.80 -4.88 19.99
CA ILE A 372 -6.28 -5.49 18.74
C ILE A 372 -6.78 -4.36 17.85
N HIS A 373 -6.22 -4.27 16.64
CA HIS A 373 -6.84 -3.47 15.60
C HIS A 373 -7.67 -4.36 14.68
N ILE A 374 -8.77 -3.82 14.20
CA ILE A 374 -9.65 -4.43 13.20
C ILE A 374 -9.95 -3.41 12.12
N GLY A 375 -9.95 -3.82 10.87
CA GLY A 375 -10.30 -2.95 9.75
C GLY A 375 -10.94 -3.72 8.61
N GLY A 376 -11.33 -2.99 7.55
CA GLY A 376 -12.02 -3.55 6.40
C GLY A 376 -13.53 -3.46 6.51
N GLY A 377 -14.22 -4.51 6.07
CA GLY A 377 -15.67 -4.51 5.90
C GLY A 377 -16.10 -3.77 4.64
N SER A 378 -17.30 -3.22 4.64
CA SER A 378 -17.83 -2.50 3.48
C SER A 378 -17.04 -1.19 3.26
N PRO A 379 -16.34 -1.03 2.13
CA PRO A 379 -15.59 0.18 1.87
C PRO A 379 -16.52 1.36 1.56
N GLY A 380 -16.06 2.59 1.82
CA GLY A 380 -16.76 3.81 1.45
C GLY A 380 -16.35 4.28 0.05
N TYR A 381 -17.30 4.52 -0.84
CA TYR A 381 -17.07 5.28 -2.07
C TYR A 381 -18.03 6.46 -2.11
N PHE A 382 -17.46 7.68 -2.05
CA PHE A 382 -18.22 8.93 -2.07
C PHE A 382 -18.13 9.57 -3.45
N PHE A 383 -19.18 10.35 -3.80
CA PHE A 383 -19.23 11.02 -5.10
C PHE A 383 -17.97 11.87 -5.33
N ASN A 384 -17.39 11.74 -6.53
CA ASN A 384 -16.16 12.45 -6.93
C ASN A 384 -14.92 12.15 -6.04
N GLY A 385 -14.90 11.04 -5.29
CA GLY A 385 -13.81 10.69 -4.39
C GLY A 385 -13.69 11.62 -3.17
N GLU A 386 -14.79 12.22 -2.74
CA GLU A 386 -14.84 13.06 -1.54
C GLU A 386 -14.81 12.24 -0.26
N ALA A 387 -14.45 12.86 0.85
CA ALA A 387 -14.56 12.24 2.16
C ALA A 387 -16.04 12.07 2.56
N GLY A 388 -16.33 10.97 3.27
CA GLY A 388 -17.65 10.73 3.85
C GLY A 388 -17.97 11.68 5.00
N ASN A 389 -19.17 11.56 5.53
CA ASN A 389 -19.61 12.31 6.69
C ASN A 389 -19.54 11.46 7.98
N ALA A 390 -19.73 12.09 9.14
CA ALA A 390 -19.64 11.43 10.43
C ALA A 390 -20.66 10.27 10.61
N ALA A 391 -21.83 10.35 9.97
CA ALA A 391 -22.84 9.28 10.04
C ALA A 391 -22.38 8.04 9.26
N ASP A 392 -21.73 8.24 8.10
CA ASP A 392 -21.14 7.14 7.34
C ASP A 392 -20.05 6.44 8.16
N ALA A 393 -19.14 7.20 8.77
CA ALA A 393 -18.09 6.66 9.63
C ALA A 393 -18.66 5.85 10.80
N ALA A 394 -19.70 6.35 11.49
CA ALA A 394 -20.33 5.67 12.60
C ALA A 394 -20.91 4.30 12.18
N SER A 395 -21.52 4.19 11.00
CA SER A 395 -22.07 2.94 10.49
C SER A 395 -20.98 1.89 10.24
N HIS A 396 -19.82 2.31 9.72
CA HIS A 396 -18.67 1.44 9.48
C HIS A 396 -18.03 0.96 10.80
N PHE A 397 -17.85 1.83 11.78
CA PHE A 397 -17.34 1.42 13.10
C PHE A 397 -18.29 0.47 13.82
N ALA A 398 -19.60 0.67 13.69
CA ALA A 398 -20.59 -0.28 14.19
C ALA A 398 -20.50 -1.65 13.49
N GLN A 399 -20.17 -1.68 12.19
CA GLN A 399 -19.91 -2.93 11.47
C GLN A 399 -18.65 -3.63 12.00
N LEU A 400 -17.55 -2.90 12.18
CA LEU A 400 -16.32 -3.45 12.77
C LEU A 400 -16.56 -4.00 14.18
N GLN A 401 -17.37 -3.31 14.99
CA GLN A 401 -17.72 -3.76 16.34
C GLN A 401 -18.51 -5.07 16.33
N ARG A 402 -19.52 -5.18 15.45
CA ARG A 402 -20.27 -6.43 15.30
C ARG A 402 -19.38 -7.58 14.84
N GLU A 403 -18.47 -7.32 13.93
CA GLU A 403 -17.55 -8.32 13.41
C GLU A 403 -16.55 -8.78 14.49
N LEU A 404 -15.99 -7.86 15.27
CA LEU A 404 -15.12 -8.22 16.39
C LEU A 404 -15.81 -9.15 17.38
N VAL A 405 -17.06 -8.85 17.73
CA VAL A 405 -17.87 -9.67 18.62
C VAL A 405 -18.24 -11.01 17.99
N ARG A 406 -18.51 -11.06 16.67
CA ARG A 406 -18.75 -12.31 15.95
C ARG A 406 -17.53 -13.23 16.01
N ILE A 407 -16.34 -12.66 15.79
CA ILE A 407 -15.07 -13.42 15.82
C ILE A 407 -14.73 -13.84 17.25
N TYR A 408 -14.91 -12.94 18.21
CA TYR A 408 -14.57 -13.13 19.62
C TYR A 408 -15.77 -12.75 20.51
N PRO A 409 -16.73 -13.63 20.75
CA PRO A 409 -17.93 -13.32 21.56
C PRO A 409 -17.63 -12.81 22.98
N ARG A 410 -16.47 -13.19 23.54
CA ARG A 410 -16.00 -12.71 24.85
C ARG A 410 -15.65 -11.22 24.86
N MET A 411 -15.55 -10.58 23.70
CA MET A 411 -15.32 -9.14 23.56
C MET A 411 -16.61 -8.32 23.45
N SER A 412 -17.78 -8.88 23.74
CA SER A 412 -19.07 -8.19 23.60
C SER A 412 -19.21 -6.89 24.40
N GLY A 413 -18.41 -6.71 25.46
CA GLY A 413 -18.37 -5.48 26.27
C GLY A 413 -17.17 -4.57 25.98
N VAL A 414 -16.37 -4.88 24.96
CA VAL A 414 -15.19 -4.07 24.61
C VAL A 414 -15.59 -3.00 23.61
N GLU A 415 -15.42 -1.74 23.97
CA GLU A 415 -15.59 -0.60 23.06
C GLU A 415 -14.24 -0.23 22.44
N PHE A 416 -14.26 0.28 21.20
CA PHE A 416 -13.05 0.79 20.57
C PHE A 416 -12.54 2.04 21.26
N GLU A 417 -11.23 2.12 21.50
CA GLU A 417 -10.58 3.32 22.00
C GLU A 417 -10.54 4.41 20.93
N LEU A 418 -10.33 4.03 19.68
CA LEU A 418 -10.21 4.93 18.54
C LEU A 418 -10.62 4.23 17.26
N GLY A 419 -11.32 4.98 16.38
CA GLY A 419 -11.57 4.61 15.00
C GLY A 419 -11.11 5.71 14.05
N TRP A 420 -10.63 5.30 12.87
CA TRP A 420 -10.20 6.23 11.81
C TRP A 420 -10.49 5.64 10.43
N ASP A 421 -10.43 6.48 9.43
CA ASP A 421 -10.48 6.07 8.04
C ASP A 421 -9.19 6.42 7.30
N GLY A 422 -9.02 5.83 6.13
CA GLY A 422 -7.95 6.16 5.20
C GLY A 422 -8.39 5.95 3.76
N VAL A 423 -7.99 6.87 2.88
CA VAL A 423 -8.31 6.76 1.46
C VAL A 423 -7.20 6.00 0.76
N VAL A 424 -7.56 4.92 0.08
CA VAL A 424 -6.64 4.07 -0.70
C VAL A 424 -6.96 4.15 -2.19
N ASP A 425 -5.94 3.99 -3.01
CA ASP A 425 -6.09 3.86 -4.45
C ASP A 425 -6.51 2.43 -4.81
N TRP A 426 -7.56 2.33 -5.60
CA TRP A 426 -8.08 1.05 -6.05
C TRP A 426 -8.17 1.03 -7.57
N SER A 427 -7.51 0.06 -8.21
CA SER A 427 -7.72 -0.26 -9.62
C SER A 427 -8.87 -1.26 -9.77
N LEU A 428 -9.56 -1.25 -10.91
CA LEU A 428 -10.79 -2.03 -11.07
C LEU A 428 -10.60 -3.54 -10.97
N ASP A 429 -9.44 -4.03 -11.37
CA ASP A 429 -9.05 -5.45 -11.32
C ASP A 429 -8.08 -5.77 -10.18
N ALA A 430 -7.86 -4.81 -9.27
CA ALA A 430 -6.88 -4.86 -8.19
C ALA A 430 -5.43 -5.00 -8.65
N SER A 431 -5.14 -4.85 -9.95
CA SER A 431 -3.77 -4.88 -10.48
C SER A 431 -3.03 -3.57 -10.20
N PRO A 432 -1.83 -3.61 -9.63
CA PRO A 432 -1.03 -2.42 -9.45
C PRO A 432 -0.29 -2.03 -10.73
N SER A 433 0.10 -0.76 -10.85
CA SER A 433 0.90 -0.26 -11.97
C SER A 433 1.98 0.70 -11.50
N VAL A 434 3.18 0.52 -12.03
CA VAL A 434 4.32 1.42 -11.86
C VAL A 434 4.91 1.73 -13.22
N GLY A 435 5.31 2.98 -13.45
CA GLY A 435 5.85 3.34 -14.76
C GLY A 435 6.05 4.83 -14.92
N TYR A 436 5.91 5.29 -16.15
CA TYR A 436 5.99 6.70 -16.52
C TYR A 436 4.81 7.15 -17.38
N THR A 437 4.48 8.41 -17.32
CA THR A 437 3.41 9.06 -18.08
C THR A 437 3.84 10.46 -18.54
N GLY A 438 2.91 11.21 -19.12
CA GLY A 438 3.19 12.52 -19.70
C GLY A 438 3.87 12.46 -21.07
N ARG A 439 3.85 13.60 -21.79
CA ARG A 439 4.36 13.68 -23.16
C ARG A 439 5.85 13.40 -23.28
N ASN A 440 6.62 13.76 -22.26
CA ASN A 440 8.08 13.63 -22.24
C ASN A 440 8.54 12.40 -21.47
N LYS A 441 7.62 11.55 -20.98
CA LYS A 441 7.91 10.36 -20.15
C LYS A 441 8.78 10.67 -18.92
N ASN A 442 8.66 11.89 -18.39
CA ASN A 442 9.41 12.38 -17.24
C ASN A 442 8.55 12.51 -15.98
N ILE A 443 7.36 11.89 -15.99
CA ILE A 443 6.46 11.77 -14.84
C ILE A 443 6.36 10.30 -14.48
N PHE A 444 7.00 9.88 -13.41
CA PHE A 444 6.96 8.52 -12.89
C PHE A 444 5.82 8.36 -11.90
N TYR A 445 5.28 7.15 -11.75
CA TYR A 445 4.17 6.88 -10.86
C TYR A 445 4.21 5.47 -10.29
N GLY A 446 3.56 5.27 -9.14
CA GLY A 446 3.20 3.96 -8.58
C GLY A 446 1.79 4.06 -8.00
N LEU A 447 0.85 3.24 -8.52
CA LEU A 447 -0.59 3.34 -8.25
C LEU A 447 -1.28 1.96 -8.26
N GLY A 448 -2.54 1.92 -7.79
CA GLY A 448 -3.39 0.75 -7.88
C GLY A 448 -3.01 -0.34 -6.88
N TYR A 449 -2.51 0.02 -5.73
CA TYR A 449 -2.08 -0.94 -4.70
C TYR A 449 -3.22 -1.78 -4.12
N SER A 450 -4.45 -1.29 -4.17
CA SER A 450 -5.68 -2.03 -3.83
C SER A 450 -5.60 -2.77 -2.48
N GLY A 451 -5.11 -2.08 -1.43
CA GLY A 451 -4.95 -2.62 -0.09
C GLY A 451 -3.62 -3.36 0.18
N HIS A 452 -2.81 -3.68 -0.83
CA HIS A 452 -1.52 -4.42 -0.69
C HIS A 452 -0.29 -3.50 -0.71
N GLY A 453 -0.44 -2.23 -0.30
CA GLY A 453 0.59 -1.20 -0.48
C GLY A 453 1.78 -1.25 0.49
N VAL A 454 1.65 -1.76 1.71
CA VAL A 454 2.70 -1.58 2.75
C VAL A 454 4.07 -2.08 2.29
N ASN A 455 4.13 -3.25 1.68
CA ASN A 455 5.35 -3.82 1.10
C ASN A 455 5.62 -3.30 -0.32
N LEU A 456 4.59 -3.32 -1.18
CA LEU A 456 4.75 -3.10 -2.62
C LEU A 456 5.17 -1.66 -2.97
N THR A 457 4.80 -0.66 -2.18
CA THR A 457 5.19 0.74 -2.38
C THR A 457 6.70 0.95 -2.39
N SER A 458 7.42 0.20 -1.57
CA SER A 458 8.89 0.24 -1.53
C SER A 458 9.53 -0.44 -2.74
N VAL A 459 8.94 -1.54 -3.20
CA VAL A 459 9.34 -2.17 -4.49
C VAL A 459 9.15 -1.17 -5.62
N PHE A 460 8.01 -0.47 -5.67
CA PHE A 460 7.73 0.52 -6.71
C PHE A 460 8.64 1.74 -6.60
N GLY A 461 8.98 2.18 -5.39
CA GLY A 461 9.99 3.23 -5.19
C GLY A 461 11.34 2.87 -5.80
N ARG A 462 11.77 1.62 -5.67
CA ARG A 462 13.00 1.10 -6.29
C ARG A 462 12.88 1.05 -7.82
N ILE A 463 11.74 0.59 -8.35
CA ILE A 463 11.48 0.57 -9.79
C ILE A 463 11.52 1.98 -10.36
N ILE A 464 10.85 2.94 -9.73
CA ILE A 464 10.85 4.35 -10.12
C ILE A 464 12.29 4.90 -10.19
N ALA A 465 13.13 4.57 -9.22
CA ALA A 465 14.52 5.00 -9.22
C ALA A 465 15.34 4.40 -10.37
N ASP A 466 15.09 3.15 -10.72
CA ASP A 466 15.71 2.52 -11.89
C ASP A 466 15.20 3.13 -13.20
N LEU A 467 13.90 3.41 -13.31
CA LEU A 467 13.33 4.09 -14.48
C LEU A 467 13.93 5.49 -14.68
N ASP A 468 14.07 6.27 -13.61
CA ASP A 468 14.70 7.59 -13.62
C ASP A 468 16.19 7.54 -14.00
N ALA A 469 16.84 6.41 -13.72
CA ALA A 469 18.24 6.14 -14.11
C ALA A 469 18.38 5.48 -15.51
N GLY A 470 17.27 5.20 -16.21
CA GLY A 470 17.27 4.49 -17.50
C GLY A 470 17.64 3.01 -17.39
N ARG A 471 17.35 2.37 -16.27
CA ARG A 471 17.68 0.96 -15.96
C ARG A 471 16.42 0.09 -15.86
N ASP A 472 15.56 0.13 -16.89
CA ASP A 472 14.26 -0.53 -16.86
C ASP A 472 14.29 -2.01 -17.26
N GLU A 473 15.39 -2.50 -17.85
CA GLU A 473 15.46 -3.81 -18.52
C GLU A 473 15.00 -4.97 -17.64
N ARG A 474 15.50 -5.05 -16.41
CA ARG A 474 15.15 -6.11 -15.46
C ARG A 474 13.69 -6.11 -15.02
N TRP A 475 12.97 -5.00 -15.22
CA TRP A 475 11.58 -4.85 -14.82
C TRP A 475 10.57 -5.19 -15.91
N LYS A 476 11.02 -5.29 -17.18
CA LYS A 476 10.14 -5.53 -18.35
C LYS A 476 9.39 -6.86 -18.31
N GLN A 477 9.89 -7.82 -17.54
CA GLN A 477 9.23 -9.12 -17.35
C GLN A 477 8.01 -9.05 -16.42
N TYR A 478 7.90 -8.01 -15.58
CA TYR A 478 6.81 -7.91 -14.61
C TYR A 478 5.58 -7.23 -15.20
N PRO A 479 4.39 -7.81 -15.02
CA PRO A 479 3.16 -7.33 -15.65
C PRO A 479 2.69 -5.97 -15.12
N PHE A 480 3.16 -5.53 -13.97
CA PHE A 480 2.83 -4.24 -13.40
C PHE A 480 3.65 -3.07 -13.98
N LEU A 481 4.70 -3.32 -14.78
CA LEU A 481 5.46 -2.24 -15.41
C LEU A 481 4.68 -1.62 -16.56
N ASN A 482 4.37 -0.32 -16.45
CA ASN A 482 3.53 0.41 -17.41
C ASN A 482 2.20 -0.31 -17.72
N ALA A 483 1.66 -1.05 -16.74
CA ALA A 483 0.41 -1.77 -16.91
C ALA A 483 -0.72 -0.80 -17.28
N SER A 484 -1.51 -1.19 -18.28
CA SER A 484 -2.75 -0.49 -18.59
C SER A 484 -3.78 -0.84 -17.51
N LEU A 485 -4.24 0.18 -16.78
CA LEU A 485 -5.30 0.02 -15.79
C LEU A 485 -6.65 0.02 -16.48
N ASP A 486 -7.58 -0.80 -16.00
CA ASP A 486 -8.93 -0.90 -16.53
C ASP A 486 -9.67 0.45 -16.44
N TYR A 487 -10.54 0.71 -17.43
CA TYR A 487 -11.29 1.95 -17.51
C TYR A 487 -12.41 2.03 -16.46
N VAL A 488 -12.43 3.12 -15.74
CA VAL A 488 -13.49 3.49 -14.79
C VAL A 488 -14.26 4.69 -15.36
N PRO A 489 -15.59 4.63 -15.45
CA PRO A 489 -16.39 5.73 -16.01
C PRO A 489 -16.30 7.01 -15.15
N ASN A 490 -16.68 8.14 -15.75
CA ASN A 490 -16.80 9.40 -15.02
C ASN A 490 -18.05 9.41 -14.12
N GLU A 491 -18.08 10.34 -13.15
CA GLU A 491 -19.30 10.62 -12.40
C GLU A 491 -20.45 11.15 -13.33
N PRO A 492 -21.70 10.85 -13.04
CA PRO A 492 -22.23 10.10 -11.90
C PRO A 492 -22.19 8.58 -12.06
N PHE A 493 -21.82 8.05 -13.24
CA PHE A 493 -21.89 6.61 -13.53
C PHE A 493 -20.93 5.79 -12.65
N ARG A 494 -19.78 6.35 -12.31
CA ARG A 494 -18.82 5.74 -11.39
C ARG A 494 -19.45 5.50 -10.02
N TRP A 495 -20.07 6.54 -9.46
CA TRP A 495 -20.73 6.44 -8.16
C TRP A 495 -21.90 5.45 -8.19
N MET A 496 -22.75 5.51 -9.22
CA MET A 496 -23.86 4.57 -9.38
C MET A 496 -23.38 3.11 -9.46
N ALA A 497 -22.32 2.85 -10.22
CA ALA A 497 -21.72 1.52 -10.35
C ALA A 497 -21.14 1.04 -9.00
N ALA A 498 -20.41 1.90 -8.30
CA ALA A 498 -19.83 1.59 -7.00
C ALA A 498 -20.94 1.28 -5.96
N GLN A 499 -21.98 2.13 -5.85
CA GLN A 499 -23.08 1.90 -4.91
C GLN A 499 -23.85 0.63 -5.23
N SER A 500 -24.13 0.35 -6.52
CA SER A 500 -24.81 -0.88 -6.94
C SER A 500 -23.99 -2.11 -6.59
N GLY A 501 -22.66 -2.03 -6.74
CA GLY A 501 -21.74 -3.08 -6.38
C GLY A 501 -21.72 -3.37 -4.90
N LEU A 502 -21.56 -2.35 -4.09
CA LEU A 502 -21.59 -2.47 -2.63
C LEU A 502 -22.92 -3.02 -2.12
N ALA A 503 -24.05 -2.57 -2.70
CA ALA A 503 -25.37 -3.11 -2.34
C ALA A 503 -25.51 -4.60 -2.70
N TRP A 504 -24.97 -5.01 -3.85
CA TRP A 504 -24.98 -6.42 -4.25
C TRP A 504 -24.18 -7.30 -3.29
N TYR A 505 -22.97 -6.88 -2.89
CA TYR A 505 -22.16 -7.63 -1.92
C TYR A 505 -22.86 -7.80 -0.57
N ARG A 506 -23.47 -6.74 -0.05
CA ARG A 506 -24.23 -6.79 1.21
C ARG A 506 -25.43 -7.78 1.17
N LEU A 507 -25.95 -8.07 -0.03
CA LEU A 507 -27.05 -9.00 -0.21
C LEU A 507 -26.62 -10.44 -0.47
N THR A 508 -25.38 -10.66 -0.92
CA THR A 508 -24.93 -11.96 -1.43
C THR A 508 -23.79 -12.57 -0.63
N GLU A 509 -23.10 -11.81 0.19
CA GLU A 509 -22.05 -12.34 1.07
C GLU A 509 -22.60 -12.65 2.47
N PRO A 510 -22.15 -13.78 3.07
CA PRO A 510 -22.60 -14.24 4.39
C PRO A 510 -22.11 -13.40 5.56
#